data_3203eda6c59102a858292bc6f5300ca0
#
_entry.id   3203eda6c59102a858292bc6f5300ca0
#
_cell.length_a   1.000
_cell.length_b   1.000
_cell.length_c   1.000
_cell.angle_alpha   90.00
_cell.angle_beta   90.00
_cell.angle_gamma   90.00
#
_symmetry.space_group_name_H-M   'P 1'
#
loop_
_entity.id
_entity.type
_entity.pdbx_description
1 polymer ?
#
loop_
_entity_poly.entity_id
_entity_poly.type
_entity_poly.pdbx_seq_one_letter_code
_entity_poly.pdbx_strand_id
1 'polypeptide(L)'
;EAYVQKTDAELTVTKLTKRTTDWISSWSSDLADVMKLDTETEIEAVLQKGLNDGKGVNDVANLIADSGIRSPGYRARRVALTEVLRAHGYAQLESYIQSPAVEEKMWKHTGAYRNDPRQNHVDMDGVRVPKDQPFTLIGADGNTYYPMTPRDICLPPKESVNCHCLLQPVVSEEVLGLSLEERQALQAKAIAEDDGEWEKELDAQNKARAGINEEDYA
;
A
#
# COMPACT_ATOMS: atom_id res chain seq x y z
N GLU A 1 -12.96 3.77 -4.54
CA GLU A 1 -13.93 3.93 -5.63
C GLU A 1 -13.23 4.30 -6.94
N ALA A 2 -12.43 5.38 -6.99
CA ALA A 2 -11.74 5.82 -8.21
C ALA A 2 -10.82 4.77 -8.86
N TYR A 3 -10.24 3.85 -8.09
CA TYR A 3 -9.37 2.80 -8.63
C TYR A 3 -10.16 1.65 -9.25
N VAL A 4 -11.28 1.27 -8.65
CA VAL A 4 -12.17 0.24 -9.22
C VAL A 4 -12.75 0.75 -10.54
N GLN A 5 -13.17 2.00 -10.61
CA GLN A 5 -13.70 2.63 -11.82
C GLN A 5 -12.67 2.77 -12.96
N LYS A 6 -11.37 2.69 -12.67
CA LYS A 6 -10.33 2.63 -13.71
C LYS A 6 -10.23 1.26 -14.38
N THR A 7 -10.62 0.21 -13.67
CA THR A 7 -10.58 -1.18 -14.19
C THR A 7 -11.93 -1.59 -14.74
N ASP A 8 -13.00 -1.13 -14.11
CA ASP A 8 -14.38 -1.31 -14.54
C ASP A 8 -15.20 -0.06 -14.14
N ALA A 9 -15.57 0.74 -15.13
CA ALA A 9 -16.26 2.02 -14.90
C ALA A 9 -17.67 1.89 -14.30
N GLU A 10 -18.27 0.70 -14.42
CA GLU A 10 -19.62 0.43 -13.94
C GLU A 10 -19.67 -0.15 -12.53
N LEU A 11 -18.53 -0.63 -12.01
CA LEU A 11 -18.45 -1.13 -10.65
C LEU A 11 -18.11 -0.03 -9.65
N THR A 12 -18.72 -0.08 -8.48
CA THR A 12 -18.43 0.80 -7.34
C THR A 12 -17.96 0.00 -6.14
N VAL A 13 -17.00 0.55 -5.38
CA VAL A 13 -16.64 0.01 -4.06
C VAL A 13 -17.73 0.41 -3.07
N THR A 14 -18.40 -0.58 -2.52
CA THR A 14 -19.53 -0.34 -1.61
C THR A 14 -19.13 -0.17 -0.15
N LYS A 15 -17.94 -0.65 0.25
CA LYS A 15 -17.42 -0.53 1.63
C LYS A 15 -15.90 -0.55 1.64
N LEU A 16 -15.31 0.20 2.59
CA LEU A 16 -13.97 -0.12 3.09
C LEU A 16 -14.08 -1.45 3.84
N THR A 17 -13.27 -2.42 3.46
CA THR A 17 -13.26 -3.71 4.16
C THR A 17 -12.66 -3.55 5.56
N LYS A 18 -12.95 -4.51 6.44
CA LYS A 18 -12.33 -4.56 7.77
C LYS A 18 -10.80 -4.59 7.66
N ARG A 19 -10.26 -5.28 6.67
CA ARG A 19 -8.84 -5.33 6.36
C ARG A 19 -8.23 -3.94 6.17
N THR A 20 -8.83 -3.09 5.33
CA THR A 20 -8.33 -1.72 5.11
C THR A 20 -8.34 -0.90 6.39
N THR A 21 -9.38 -1.04 7.22
CA THR A 21 -9.45 -0.31 8.50
C THR A 21 -8.44 -0.84 9.53
N ASP A 22 -8.26 -2.15 9.60
CA ASP A 22 -7.27 -2.78 10.49
C ASP A 22 -5.84 -2.39 10.05
N TRP A 23 -5.57 -2.36 8.73
CA TRP A 23 -4.30 -1.90 8.20
C TRP A 23 -4.01 -0.43 8.54
N ILE A 24 -4.98 0.47 8.40
CA ILE A 24 -4.82 1.88 8.78
C ILE A 24 -4.45 2.00 10.27
N SER A 25 -5.06 1.19 11.12
CA SER A 25 -4.82 1.22 12.56
C SER A 25 -3.43 0.70 12.94
N SER A 26 -2.96 -0.39 12.32
CA SER A 26 -1.63 -0.93 12.58
C SER A 26 -0.51 -0.05 12.00
N TRP A 27 -0.77 0.56 10.84
CA TRP A 27 0.18 1.40 10.14
C TRP A 27 0.62 2.66 10.91
N SER A 28 -0.29 3.28 11.67
CA SER A 28 0.06 4.46 12.46
C SER A 28 1.06 4.15 13.57
N SER A 29 0.96 2.96 14.17
CA SER A 29 1.94 2.46 15.15
C SER A 29 3.33 2.33 14.52
N ASP A 30 3.43 1.58 13.43
CA ASP A 30 4.70 1.35 12.72
C ASP A 30 5.36 2.66 12.29
N LEU A 31 4.54 3.64 11.87
CA LEU A 31 5.05 4.96 11.48
C LEU A 31 5.62 5.75 12.65
N ALA A 32 4.97 5.68 13.81
CA ALA A 32 5.45 6.33 15.03
C ALA A 32 6.85 5.86 15.41
N ASP A 33 7.10 4.57 15.34
CA ASP A 33 8.37 3.96 15.67
C ASP A 33 9.49 4.32 14.65
N VAL A 34 9.19 4.20 13.37
CA VAL A 34 10.13 4.58 12.31
C VAL A 34 10.57 6.05 12.43
N MET A 35 9.71 6.90 12.94
CA MET A 35 9.96 8.33 13.04
C MET A 35 10.43 8.78 14.43
N LYS A 36 10.44 7.90 15.43
CA LYS A 36 10.68 8.26 16.84
C LYS A 36 9.82 9.46 17.26
N LEU A 37 8.53 9.34 17.00
CA LEU A 37 7.57 10.39 17.27
C LEU A 37 6.93 10.14 18.64
N ASP A 38 6.71 11.23 19.37
CA ASP A 38 6.30 11.16 20.76
C ASP A 38 4.84 10.73 20.96
N THR A 39 4.02 10.66 19.89
CA THR A 39 2.62 10.28 19.99
C THR A 39 2.07 9.65 18.69
N GLU A 40 1.75 8.38 18.77
CA GLU A 40 1.09 7.58 17.75
C GLU A 40 -0.25 8.19 17.29
N THR A 41 -1.06 8.59 18.26
CA THR A 41 -2.41 9.14 18.05
C THR A 41 -2.43 10.44 17.22
N GLU A 42 -1.42 11.30 17.39
CA GLU A 42 -1.33 12.56 16.66
C GLU A 42 -0.98 12.34 15.20
N ILE A 43 -0.14 11.36 14.91
CA ILE A 43 0.24 11.00 13.53
C ILE A 43 -0.95 10.38 12.81
N GLU A 44 -1.61 9.44 13.46
CA GLU A 44 -2.81 8.80 12.92
C GLU A 44 -3.84 9.85 12.53
N ALA A 45 -4.13 10.80 13.43
CA ALA A 45 -5.09 11.86 13.18
C ALA A 45 -4.69 12.76 11.98
N VAL A 46 -3.40 13.10 11.87
CA VAL A 46 -2.89 13.95 10.78
C VAL A 46 -2.96 13.21 9.44
N LEU A 47 -2.58 11.93 9.41
CA LEU A 47 -2.58 11.12 8.20
C LEU A 47 -4.00 10.78 7.76
N GLN A 48 -4.88 10.36 8.67
CA GLN A 48 -6.29 10.10 8.37
C GLN A 48 -6.97 11.36 7.84
N LYS A 49 -6.72 12.51 8.45
CA LYS A 49 -7.25 13.78 7.96
C LYS A 49 -6.75 14.07 6.54
N GLY A 50 -5.47 13.92 6.28
CA GLY A 50 -4.89 14.14 4.94
C GLY A 50 -5.48 13.21 3.89
N LEU A 51 -5.65 11.94 4.21
CA LEU A 51 -6.23 10.94 3.31
C LEU A 51 -7.73 11.19 3.07
N ASN A 52 -8.49 11.46 4.12
CA ASN A 52 -9.93 11.73 4.02
C ASN A 52 -10.22 13.01 3.21
N ASP A 53 -9.37 14.03 3.39
CA ASP A 53 -9.47 15.30 2.66
C ASP A 53 -8.95 15.20 1.23
N GLY A 54 -8.43 14.03 0.80
CA GLY A 54 -7.84 13.84 -0.53
C GLY A 54 -6.60 14.71 -0.79
N LYS A 55 -5.85 15.05 0.27
CA LYS A 55 -4.71 15.96 0.19
C LYS A 55 -3.50 15.33 -0.49
N GLY A 56 -2.79 16.16 -1.24
CA GLY A 56 -1.53 15.76 -1.86
C GLY A 56 -0.36 15.67 -0.86
N VAL A 57 0.76 15.10 -1.31
CA VAL A 57 1.98 14.90 -0.49
C VAL A 57 2.46 16.17 0.20
N ASN A 58 2.40 17.33 -0.48
CA ASN A 58 2.85 18.60 0.09
C ASN A 58 1.93 19.08 1.22
N ASP A 59 0.62 18.90 1.06
CA ASP A 59 -0.36 19.32 2.08
C ASP A 59 -0.25 18.43 3.32
N VAL A 60 -0.07 17.12 3.13
CA VAL A 60 0.16 16.17 4.25
C VAL A 60 1.49 16.49 4.95
N ALA A 61 2.53 16.85 4.21
CA ALA A 61 3.81 17.27 4.80
C ALA A 61 3.66 18.52 5.67
N ASN A 62 2.86 19.49 5.22
CA ASN A 62 2.55 20.69 6.01
C ASN A 62 1.74 20.34 7.26
N LEU A 63 0.73 19.48 7.15
CA LEU A 63 -0.04 19.00 8.29
C LEU A 63 0.85 18.32 9.35
N ILE A 64 1.82 17.50 8.92
CA ILE A 64 2.79 16.86 9.83
C ILE A 64 3.70 17.90 10.46
N ALA A 65 4.20 18.88 9.69
CA ALA A 65 5.05 19.94 10.21
C ALA A 65 4.32 20.82 11.24
N ASP A 66 3.06 21.16 10.98
CA ASP A 66 2.23 22.02 11.82
C ASP A 66 1.74 21.33 13.08
N SER A 67 1.70 19.99 13.11
CA SER A 67 1.28 19.22 14.30
C SER A 67 2.27 19.27 15.47
N GLY A 68 3.44 19.92 15.29
CA GLY A 68 4.49 19.98 16.31
C GLY A 68 5.34 18.69 16.40
N ILE A 69 5.01 17.69 15.62
CA ILE A 69 5.82 16.50 15.43
C ILE A 69 7.16 16.95 14.82
N ARG A 70 8.24 16.82 15.57
CA ARG A 70 9.59 17.32 15.27
C ARG A 70 10.06 17.09 13.83
N SER A 71 9.61 17.88 12.92
CA SER A 71 9.87 17.65 11.52
C SER A 71 10.09 18.94 10.75
N PRO A 72 11.32 19.43 10.65
CA PRO A 72 11.63 20.47 9.66
C PRO A 72 11.31 19.91 8.25
N GLY A 73 10.82 20.77 7.39
CA GLY A 73 10.17 20.46 6.10
C GLY A 73 10.66 19.29 5.26
N TYR A 74 11.95 18.95 5.28
CA TYR A 74 12.46 17.81 4.49
C TYR A 74 12.03 16.44 5.05
N ARG A 75 12.04 16.28 6.39
CA ARG A 75 11.60 15.02 7.02
C ARG A 75 10.10 14.83 6.83
N ALA A 76 9.32 15.87 7.10
CA ALA A 76 7.87 15.83 6.92
C ALA A 76 7.50 15.46 5.48
N ARG A 77 8.19 16.03 4.49
CA ARG A 77 7.96 15.69 3.09
C ARG A 77 8.31 14.24 2.76
N ARG A 78 9.42 13.72 3.28
CA ARG A 78 9.81 12.31 3.04
C ARG A 78 8.81 11.35 3.63
N VAL A 79 8.34 11.61 4.84
CA VAL A 79 7.30 10.82 5.49
C VAL A 79 6.03 10.89 4.68
N ALA A 80 5.52 12.08 4.41
CA ALA A 80 4.31 12.26 3.64
C ALA A 80 4.40 11.55 2.28
N LEU A 81 5.51 11.67 1.55
CA LEU A 81 5.69 10.99 0.28
C LEU A 81 5.61 9.46 0.43
N THR A 82 6.33 8.91 1.39
CA THR A 82 6.38 7.47 1.60
C THR A 82 5.02 6.94 2.03
N GLU A 83 4.40 7.58 3.02
CA GLU A 83 3.20 7.07 3.65
C GLU A 83 1.93 7.32 2.83
N VAL A 84 1.80 8.47 2.19
CA VAL A 84 0.68 8.71 1.26
C VAL A 84 0.74 7.75 0.08
N LEU A 85 1.93 7.51 -0.48
CA LEU A 85 2.07 6.55 -1.59
C LEU A 85 1.90 5.10 -1.13
N ARG A 86 2.23 4.77 0.13
CA ARG A 86 1.92 3.46 0.73
C ARG A 86 0.42 3.27 0.84
N ALA A 87 -0.30 4.24 1.42
CA ALA A 87 -1.75 4.20 1.53
C ALA A 87 -2.44 4.10 0.16
N HIS A 88 -1.94 4.83 -0.84
CA HIS A 88 -2.42 4.69 -2.21
C HIS A 88 -2.19 3.28 -2.78
N GLY A 89 -1.01 2.69 -2.54
CA GLY A 89 -0.70 1.31 -2.95
C GLY A 89 -1.68 0.31 -2.36
N TYR A 90 -1.98 0.44 -1.07
CA TYR A 90 -2.96 -0.42 -0.39
C TYR A 90 -4.38 -0.23 -0.90
N ALA A 91 -4.82 1.02 -1.11
CA ALA A 91 -6.14 1.31 -1.68
C ALA A 91 -6.27 0.75 -3.11
N GLN A 92 -5.19 0.78 -3.90
CA GLN A 92 -5.16 0.13 -5.21
C GLN A 92 -5.26 -1.39 -5.10
N LEU A 93 -4.48 -2.01 -4.21
CA LEU A 93 -4.52 -3.44 -3.97
C LEU A 93 -5.93 -3.88 -3.56
N GLU A 94 -6.53 -3.18 -2.59
CA GLU A 94 -7.90 -3.45 -2.15
C GLU A 94 -8.89 -3.40 -3.31
N SER A 95 -8.78 -2.39 -4.17
CA SER A 95 -9.65 -2.26 -5.34
C SER A 95 -9.44 -3.41 -6.34
N TYR A 96 -8.21 -3.92 -6.47
CA TYR A 96 -7.92 -5.05 -7.36
C TYR A 96 -8.49 -6.36 -6.80
N ILE A 97 -8.40 -6.56 -5.49
CA ILE A 97 -8.97 -7.75 -4.83
C ILE A 97 -10.49 -7.77 -4.98
N GLN A 98 -11.15 -6.61 -4.79
CA GLN A 98 -12.59 -6.51 -4.95
C GLN A 98 -13.06 -6.53 -6.43
N SER A 99 -12.18 -6.29 -7.39
CA SER A 99 -12.53 -6.31 -8.81
C SER A 99 -12.48 -7.73 -9.38
N PRO A 100 -13.58 -8.27 -9.90
CA PRO A 100 -13.58 -9.56 -10.56
C PRO A 100 -12.79 -9.53 -11.88
N ALA A 101 -12.63 -8.36 -12.49
CA ALA A 101 -11.92 -8.19 -13.76
C ALA A 101 -10.40 -8.16 -13.59
N VAL A 102 -9.86 -7.94 -12.39
CA VAL A 102 -8.42 -7.96 -12.16
C VAL A 102 -7.98 -9.36 -11.72
N GLU A 103 -7.12 -9.98 -12.50
CA GLU A 103 -6.56 -11.32 -12.24
C GLU A 103 -5.19 -11.23 -11.59
N GLU A 104 -4.34 -10.34 -12.11
CA GLU A 104 -2.98 -10.15 -11.65
C GLU A 104 -2.73 -8.68 -11.32
N LYS A 105 -1.70 -8.45 -10.53
CA LYS A 105 -1.09 -7.14 -10.31
C LYS A 105 0.33 -7.13 -10.84
N MET A 106 0.76 -5.98 -11.32
CA MET A 106 2.08 -5.78 -11.92
C MET A 106 2.83 -4.68 -11.17
N TRP A 107 4.10 -4.93 -10.87
CA TRP A 107 4.99 -3.90 -10.35
C TRP A 107 5.40 -2.96 -11.47
N LYS A 108 5.24 -1.66 -11.24
CA LYS A 108 5.65 -0.63 -12.20
C LYS A 108 6.69 0.30 -11.61
N HIS A 109 7.88 0.26 -12.17
CA HIS A 109 8.90 1.26 -11.88
C HIS A 109 8.61 2.53 -12.70
N THR A 110 8.53 3.69 -12.04
CA THR A 110 8.11 4.94 -12.72
C THR A 110 9.28 5.78 -13.23
N GLY A 111 10.52 5.37 -12.96
CA GLY A 111 11.71 6.12 -13.37
C GLY A 111 11.84 7.46 -12.61
N ALA A 112 12.57 7.50 -11.53
CA ALA A 112 12.83 8.75 -10.83
C ALA A 112 13.98 9.50 -11.51
N TYR A 113 13.67 10.52 -12.27
CA TYR A 113 14.65 11.35 -13.01
C TYR A 113 15.66 12.10 -12.12
N ARG A 114 15.46 12.11 -10.79
CA ARG A 114 16.28 12.92 -9.88
C ARG A 114 17.13 12.13 -8.89
N ASN A 115 16.93 10.85 -8.76
CA ASN A 115 17.68 9.97 -7.86
C ASN A 115 18.07 8.71 -8.63
N ASP A 116 19.25 8.18 -8.37
CA ASP A 116 19.64 6.88 -8.89
C ASP A 116 18.60 5.84 -8.44
N PRO A 117 17.88 5.21 -9.37
CA PRO A 117 16.89 4.21 -9.01
C PRO A 117 17.61 3.00 -8.41
N ARG A 118 16.94 2.36 -7.45
CA ARG A 118 17.42 1.08 -6.93
C ARG A 118 17.34 0.04 -8.04
N GLN A 119 18.45 -0.62 -8.35
CA GLN A 119 18.49 -1.60 -9.43
C GLN A 119 17.49 -2.73 -9.22
N ASN A 120 17.38 -3.25 -8.00
CA ASN A 120 16.40 -4.28 -7.66
C ASN A 120 14.93 -3.85 -7.90
N HIS A 121 14.61 -2.56 -7.75
CA HIS A 121 13.28 -2.05 -8.10
C HIS A 121 13.09 -1.84 -9.61
N VAL A 122 14.16 -1.53 -10.34
CA VAL A 122 14.14 -1.49 -11.81
C VAL A 122 13.91 -2.89 -12.37
N ASP A 123 14.57 -3.89 -11.78
CA ASP A 123 14.45 -5.30 -12.20
C ASP A 123 13.04 -5.86 -11.94
N MET A 124 12.30 -5.26 -11.00
CA MET A 124 10.90 -5.59 -10.74
C MET A 124 9.92 -5.01 -11.79
N ASP A 125 10.35 -4.07 -12.65
CA ASP A 125 9.42 -3.45 -13.62
C ASP A 125 8.83 -4.49 -14.55
N GLY A 126 7.50 -4.56 -14.58
CA GLY A 126 6.75 -5.53 -15.39
C GLY A 126 6.57 -6.90 -14.76
N VAL A 127 7.13 -7.17 -13.57
CA VAL A 127 6.88 -8.42 -12.84
C VAL A 127 5.41 -8.50 -12.45
N ARG A 128 4.78 -9.65 -12.76
CA ARG A 128 3.37 -9.92 -12.50
C ARG A 128 3.22 -11.05 -11.50
N VAL A 129 2.21 -10.92 -10.65
CA VAL A 129 1.78 -11.98 -9.72
C VAL A 129 0.25 -11.96 -9.63
N PRO A 130 -0.41 -13.07 -9.26
CA PRO A 130 -1.82 -13.05 -8.91
C PRO A 130 -2.11 -11.92 -7.92
N LYS A 131 -3.30 -11.31 -7.98
CA LYS A 131 -3.62 -10.11 -7.18
C LYS A 131 -3.52 -10.34 -5.68
N ASP A 132 -3.76 -11.57 -5.23
CA ASP A 132 -3.73 -12.05 -3.84
C ASP A 132 -2.35 -12.61 -3.40
N GLN A 133 -1.37 -12.64 -4.30
CA GLN A 133 -0.02 -13.15 -3.99
C GLN A 133 1.00 -12.02 -3.84
N PRO A 134 2.00 -12.17 -2.94
CA PRO A 134 3.06 -11.19 -2.80
C PRO A 134 4.02 -11.23 -3.98
N PHE A 135 4.68 -10.12 -4.23
CA PHE A 135 5.89 -10.10 -5.06
C PHE A 135 7.06 -10.72 -4.31
N THR A 136 8.09 -11.13 -5.04
CA THR A 136 9.37 -11.54 -4.44
C THR A 136 10.41 -10.49 -4.78
N LEU A 137 10.87 -9.75 -3.79
CA LEU A 137 11.90 -8.70 -3.92
C LEU A 137 13.17 -9.13 -3.18
N ILE A 138 14.29 -9.12 -3.88
CA ILE A 138 15.61 -9.25 -3.25
C ILE A 138 16.08 -7.84 -2.88
N GLY A 139 16.20 -7.58 -1.59
CA GLY A 139 16.64 -6.29 -1.08
C GLY A 139 18.12 -6.02 -1.35
N ALA A 140 18.53 -4.76 -1.26
CA ALA A 140 19.93 -4.36 -1.37
C ALA A 140 20.84 -4.97 -0.27
N ASP A 141 20.25 -5.48 0.78
CA ASP A 141 20.90 -6.22 1.87
C ASP A 141 21.06 -7.73 1.59
N GLY A 142 20.58 -8.20 0.43
CA GLY A 142 20.60 -9.60 0.03
C GLY A 142 19.46 -10.45 0.62
N ASN A 143 18.60 -9.88 1.46
CA ASN A 143 17.44 -10.58 2.01
C ASN A 143 16.29 -10.63 1.00
N THR A 144 15.44 -11.65 1.10
CA THR A 144 14.24 -11.78 0.29
C THR A 144 13.04 -11.29 1.08
N TYR A 145 12.26 -10.40 0.47
CA TYR A 145 11.05 -9.82 1.01
C TYR A 145 9.84 -10.19 0.14
N TYR A 146 8.66 -10.20 0.76
CA TYR A 146 7.42 -10.59 0.09
C TYR A 146 6.36 -9.47 0.18
N PRO A 147 6.60 -8.31 -0.46
CA PRO A 147 5.67 -7.20 -0.41
C PRO A 147 4.43 -7.45 -1.26
N MET A 148 3.26 -7.06 -0.75
CA MET A 148 2.02 -7.02 -1.52
C MET A 148 1.95 -5.80 -2.45
N THR A 149 2.60 -4.71 -2.02
CA THR A 149 2.63 -3.43 -2.75
C THR A 149 4.04 -2.83 -2.70
N PRO A 150 4.42 -1.96 -3.63
CA PRO A 150 5.59 -1.11 -3.44
C PRO A 150 5.44 -0.29 -2.14
N ARG A 151 6.50 -0.20 -1.36
CA ARG A 151 6.53 0.45 -0.02
C ARG A 151 5.73 -0.28 1.07
N ASP A 152 5.47 -1.55 0.88
CA ASP A 152 4.87 -2.39 1.92
C ASP A 152 5.64 -2.25 3.24
N ILE A 153 4.95 -2.42 4.38
CA ILE A 153 5.54 -2.34 5.72
C ILE A 153 6.62 -3.40 5.95
N CYS A 154 6.52 -4.55 5.31
CA CYS A 154 7.53 -5.60 5.36
C CYS A 154 8.89 -5.19 4.76
N LEU A 155 8.93 -4.10 3.99
CA LEU A 155 10.14 -3.62 3.36
C LEU A 155 10.93 -2.70 4.29
N PRO A 156 12.25 -2.92 4.43
CA PRO A 156 13.08 -2.06 5.25
C PRO A 156 13.11 -0.62 4.69
N PRO A 157 13.44 0.38 5.51
CA PRO A 157 13.49 1.80 5.09
C PRO A 157 14.34 2.04 3.83
N LYS A 158 15.37 1.22 3.61
CA LYS A 158 16.21 1.29 2.41
C LYS A 158 15.43 1.02 1.13
N GLU A 159 14.40 0.17 1.19
CA GLU A 159 13.56 -0.18 0.04
C GLU A 159 12.30 0.69 -0.03
N SER A 160 11.74 1.13 1.09
CA SER A 160 10.46 1.84 1.16
C SER A 160 10.61 3.35 0.93
N VAL A 161 11.58 4.00 1.62
CA VAL A 161 11.71 5.46 1.62
C VAL A 161 12.09 5.99 0.23
N ASN A 162 11.38 7.01 -0.24
CA ASN A 162 11.54 7.60 -1.58
C ASN A 162 11.32 6.60 -2.74
N CYS A 163 10.63 5.50 -2.52
CA CYS A 163 10.21 4.63 -3.60
C CYS A 163 9.02 5.26 -4.35
N HIS A 164 9.08 5.30 -5.67
CA HIS A 164 8.03 5.83 -6.54
C HIS A 164 7.37 4.75 -7.40
N CYS A 165 7.70 3.48 -7.18
CA CYS A 165 7.04 2.38 -7.88
C CYS A 165 5.54 2.35 -7.59
N LEU A 166 4.76 1.83 -8.53
CA LEU A 166 3.30 1.76 -8.46
C LEU A 166 2.83 0.33 -8.74
N LEU A 167 1.60 0.04 -8.41
CA LEU A 167 0.87 -1.12 -8.90
C LEU A 167 0.14 -0.77 -10.20
N GLN A 168 0.07 -1.75 -11.10
CA GLN A 168 -0.82 -1.72 -12.26
C GLN A 168 -1.69 -2.98 -12.28
N PRO A 169 -2.98 -2.89 -12.62
CA PRO A 169 -3.84 -4.06 -12.79
C PRO A 169 -3.55 -4.76 -14.11
N VAL A 170 -3.66 -6.07 -14.12
CA VAL A 170 -3.80 -6.88 -15.34
C VAL A 170 -5.23 -7.37 -15.39
N VAL A 171 -5.94 -6.94 -16.40
CA VAL A 171 -7.41 -7.06 -16.51
C VAL A 171 -7.77 -8.19 -17.47
N SER A 172 -8.78 -8.97 -17.07
CA SER A 172 -9.38 -10.02 -17.91
C SER A 172 -10.44 -9.43 -18.84
N GLU A 173 -10.21 -9.52 -20.14
CA GLU A 173 -11.18 -9.12 -21.15
C GLU A 173 -12.45 -10.02 -21.10
N GLU A 174 -12.31 -11.27 -20.67
CA GLU A 174 -13.43 -12.19 -20.54
C GLU A 174 -14.41 -11.74 -19.48
N VAL A 175 -13.88 -11.32 -18.32
CA VAL A 175 -14.72 -10.81 -17.21
C VAL A 175 -15.36 -9.48 -17.57
N LEU A 176 -14.64 -8.58 -18.27
CA LEU A 176 -15.21 -7.32 -18.74
C LEU A 176 -16.33 -7.52 -19.78
N GLY A 177 -16.33 -8.64 -20.49
CA GLY A 177 -17.39 -9.04 -21.42
C GLY A 177 -18.69 -9.51 -20.77
N LEU A 178 -18.69 -9.81 -19.46
CA LEU A 178 -19.90 -10.22 -18.73
C LEU A 178 -20.84 -9.04 -18.50
N SER A 179 -22.11 -9.34 -18.23
CA SER A 179 -23.10 -8.35 -17.82
C SER A 179 -22.71 -7.67 -16.50
N LEU A 180 -23.21 -6.47 -16.26
CA LEU A 180 -22.97 -5.75 -15.01
C LEU A 180 -23.44 -6.57 -13.78
N GLU A 181 -24.58 -7.26 -13.88
CA GLU A 181 -25.14 -8.08 -12.81
C GLU A 181 -24.21 -9.28 -12.47
N GLU A 182 -23.67 -9.96 -13.48
CA GLU A 182 -22.71 -11.05 -13.29
C GLU A 182 -21.41 -10.54 -12.65
N ARG A 183 -20.88 -9.39 -13.08
CA ARG A 183 -19.68 -8.77 -12.50
C ARG A 183 -19.91 -8.33 -11.07
N GLN A 184 -21.08 -7.79 -10.73
CA GLN A 184 -21.46 -7.45 -9.36
C GLN A 184 -21.58 -8.67 -8.47
N ALA A 185 -22.13 -9.76 -8.97
CA ALA A 185 -22.21 -11.03 -8.24
C ALA A 185 -20.81 -11.60 -7.96
N LEU A 186 -19.90 -11.55 -8.93
CA LEU A 186 -18.49 -11.94 -8.75
C LEU A 186 -17.76 -11.03 -7.76
N GLN A 187 -18.01 -9.71 -7.79
CA GLN A 187 -17.43 -8.76 -6.82
C GLN A 187 -17.93 -9.08 -5.39
N ALA A 188 -19.23 -9.29 -5.22
CA ALA A 188 -19.80 -9.64 -3.91
C ALA A 188 -19.20 -10.94 -3.36
N LYS A 189 -18.98 -11.93 -4.23
CA LYS A 189 -18.31 -13.18 -3.86
C LYS A 189 -16.86 -12.94 -3.44
N ALA A 190 -16.08 -12.21 -4.21
CA ALA A 190 -14.70 -11.89 -3.89
C ALA A 190 -14.56 -11.16 -2.55
N ILE A 191 -15.47 -10.22 -2.25
CA ILE A 191 -15.49 -9.51 -0.96
C ILE A 191 -15.86 -10.44 0.21
N ALA A 192 -16.75 -11.41 -0.03
CA ALA A 192 -17.20 -12.33 1.02
C ALA A 192 -16.17 -13.44 1.33
N GLU A 193 -15.38 -13.83 0.33
CA GLU A 193 -14.35 -14.88 0.47
C GLU A 193 -13.01 -14.35 1.00
N ASP A 194 -12.80 -13.02 0.94
CA ASP A 194 -11.58 -12.41 1.42
C ASP A 194 -11.66 -12.14 2.93
N ASP A 195 -11.15 -13.08 3.71
CA ASP A 195 -11.07 -12.99 5.17
C ASP A 195 -9.79 -12.28 5.67
N GLY A 196 -8.84 -12.01 4.78
CA GLY A 196 -7.57 -11.35 5.10
C GLY A 196 -6.62 -12.18 5.99
N GLU A 197 -6.91 -13.43 6.29
CA GLU A 197 -6.06 -14.25 7.16
C GLU A 197 -4.68 -14.50 6.56
N TRP A 198 -4.60 -14.76 5.25
CA TRP A 198 -3.33 -14.94 4.55
C TRP A 198 -2.43 -13.68 4.59
N GLU A 199 -3.03 -12.49 4.63
CA GLU A 199 -2.29 -11.23 4.77
C GLU A 199 -1.67 -11.09 6.16
N LYS A 200 -2.40 -11.44 7.21
CA LYS A 200 -1.90 -11.44 8.58
C LYS A 200 -0.73 -12.41 8.74
N GLU A 201 -0.87 -13.62 8.16
CA GLU A 201 0.19 -14.61 8.19
C GLU A 201 1.44 -14.13 7.42
N LEU A 202 1.25 -13.54 6.25
CA LEU A 202 2.34 -12.98 5.45
C LEU A 202 3.01 -11.80 6.16
N ASP A 203 2.22 -10.90 6.74
CA ASP A 203 2.74 -9.75 7.50
C ASP A 203 3.54 -10.21 8.72
N ALA A 204 3.05 -11.19 9.46
CA ALA A 204 3.77 -11.80 10.58
C ALA A 204 5.10 -12.43 10.11
N GLN A 205 5.11 -13.14 8.99
CA GLN A 205 6.33 -13.71 8.41
C GLN A 205 7.33 -12.63 7.99
N ASN A 206 6.85 -11.55 7.38
CA ASN A 206 7.69 -10.45 6.96
C ASN A 206 8.26 -9.66 8.16
N LYS A 207 7.46 -9.42 9.18
CA LYS A 207 7.90 -8.81 10.45
C LYS A 207 9.00 -9.67 11.11
N ALA A 208 8.78 -10.96 11.21
CA ALA A 208 9.76 -11.89 11.77
C ALA A 208 11.09 -11.88 10.99
N ARG A 209 11.03 -11.82 9.65
CA ARG A 209 12.24 -11.72 8.81
C ARG A 209 12.95 -10.40 8.94
N ALA A 210 12.21 -9.32 9.14
CA ALA A 210 12.77 -7.98 9.37
C ALA A 210 13.36 -7.82 10.79
N GLY A 211 13.22 -8.83 11.67
CA GLY A 211 13.64 -8.76 13.06
C GLY A 211 12.77 -7.85 13.92
N ILE A 212 11.55 -7.59 13.46
CA ILE A 212 10.54 -6.81 14.19
C ILE A 212 9.80 -7.80 15.10
N ASN A 213 10.00 -7.71 16.41
CA ASN A 213 9.28 -8.51 17.39
C ASN A 213 8.10 -7.71 17.94
N GLU A 214 6.93 -8.32 18.07
CA GLU A 214 5.76 -7.68 18.65
C GLU A 214 5.98 -7.19 20.09
N GLU A 215 6.92 -7.81 20.81
CA GLU A 215 7.30 -7.41 22.18
C GLU A 215 8.03 -6.06 22.23
N ASP A 216 8.60 -5.59 21.14
CA ASP A 216 9.29 -4.30 21.05
C ASP A 216 8.31 -3.12 20.94
N TYR A 217 7.01 -3.41 20.80
CA TYR A 217 5.92 -2.46 20.54
C TYR A 217 4.78 -2.51 21.58
N ALA A 218 4.97 -3.27 22.68
CA ALA A 218 3.96 -3.41 23.74
C ALA A 218 4.10 -2.35 24.86
#